data_8d37bda36fdb9ce1097a1761aa5dc229
#
_entry.id   8d37bda36fdb9ce1097a1761aa5dc229
#
_cell.length_a   1.000
_cell.length_b   1.000
_cell.length_c   1.000
_cell.angle_alpha   90.00
_cell.angle_beta   90.00
_cell.angle_gamma   90.00
#
_symmetry.space_group_name_H-M   'P 1'
#
loop_
_entity.id
_entity.type
_entity.pdbx_description
1 polymer ?
#
loop_
_entity_poly.entity_id
_entity_poly.type
_entity_poly.pdbx_seq_one_letter_code
_entity_poly.pdbx_strand_id
1 'polypeptide(L)'
;MKPFLPRRVVAAALFCTAVAASAAPDSGDRYRVTSKMQMAGMSMPAKPVEVCTARANPVSEQAVPKDKDCQVQNFRVEGSKASYHVVCTGKNAMTSDGEMETLPDGYRGSMKAQVQGQQITMSYEGKRIGGCDYASESPEAMGKALTAQACEAQLGSVVSYSMYVGPKAACPTYKAKFCANVNRTAEQIADPARFAETERTMGAAIWPAIEGCGGSRTAILGKACGRAESGGDLDFVGDYCPDLAPRHCADADPNRSGRFLVRHCAERARSLAAQQCEGRGYTAMQSSPYRGFCNSYAAERLRERNAAAQRQATDGAAATAPATHDAPAKKPSIGDRFKALKDRLGGG
;
A
#
# COMPACT_ATOMS: atom_id res chain seq x y z
N MET A 1 26.77 -60.50 -48.54
CA MET A 1 27.80 -59.47 -48.78
C MET A 1 27.19 -58.14 -48.51
N LYS A 2 27.53 -57.52 -47.36
CA LYS A 2 27.12 -56.16 -46.97
C LYS A 2 28.38 -55.30 -46.91
N PRO A 3 28.42 -54.08 -47.50
CA PRO A 3 29.60 -53.23 -47.45
C PRO A 3 29.60 -52.39 -46.14
N PHE A 4 30.76 -52.37 -45.53
CA PHE A 4 31.11 -51.50 -44.43
C PHE A 4 31.29 -50.06 -44.92
N LEU A 5 30.58 -49.09 -44.26
CA LEU A 5 30.80 -47.64 -44.39
C LEU A 5 31.70 -47.15 -43.23
N PRO A 6 32.73 -46.37 -43.51
CA PRO A 6 33.61 -45.85 -42.48
C PRO A 6 32.95 -44.66 -41.74
N ARG A 7 32.97 -44.71 -40.42
CA ARG A 7 32.57 -43.67 -39.48
C ARG A 7 33.57 -42.51 -39.55
N ARG A 8 33.16 -41.38 -40.11
CA ARG A 8 33.89 -40.10 -40.01
C ARG A 8 33.71 -39.51 -38.61
N VAL A 9 34.80 -39.45 -37.85
CA VAL A 9 34.91 -38.72 -36.59
C VAL A 9 35.06 -37.23 -36.95
N VAL A 10 34.04 -36.44 -36.69
CA VAL A 10 34.12 -34.96 -36.75
C VAL A 10 34.55 -34.46 -35.38
N ALA A 11 35.82 -34.06 -35.30
CA ALA A 11 36.33 -33.36 -34.13
C ALA A 11 35.80 -31.91 -34.12
N ALA A 12 34.82 -31.61 -33.27
CA ALA A 12 34.34 -30.27 -33.01
C ALA A 12 35.32 -29.55 -32.08
N ALA A 13 36.15 -28.68 -32.66
CA ALA A 13 36.98 -27.75 -31.87
C ALA A 13 36.09 -26.68 -31.23
N LEU A 14 35.88 -26.78 -29.94
CA LEU A 14 35.25 -25.75 -29.12
C LEU A 14 36.23 -24.57 -28.98
N PHE A 15 36.07 -23.53 -29.78
CA PHE A 15 36.68 -22.22 -29.53
C PHE A 15 35.96 -21.56 -28.34
N CYS A 16 36.52 -21.68 -27.15
CA CYS A 16 36.20 -20.81 -26.05
C CYS A 16 36.70 -19.39 -26.35
N THR A 17 35.86 -18.55 -26.97
CA THR A 17 36.09 -17.11 -27.01
C THR A 17 35.86 -16.62 -25.59
N ALA A 18 36.94 -16.38 -24.85
CA ALA A 18 36.92 -15.58 -23.65
C ALA A 18 36.45 -14.16 -24.06
N VAL A 19 35.19 -13.85 -23.80
CA VAL A 19 34.68 -12.49 -23.83
C VAL A 19 35.37 -11.77 -22.68
N ALA A 20 36.46 -11.05 -22.97
CA ALA A 20 37.02 -10.07 -22.06
C ALA A 20 35.90 -9.07 -21.79
N ALA A 21 35.33 -9.10 -20.57
CA ALA A 21 34.45 -8.06 -20.09
C ALA A 21 35.29 -6.77 -20.13
N SER A 22 35.11 -5.97 -21.19
CA SER A 22 35.66 -4.61 -21.26
C SER A 22 35.02 -3.86 -20.09
N ALA A 23 35.80 -3.60 -19.04
CA ALA A 23 35.40 -2.69 -18.00
C ALA A 23 34.98 -1.39 -18.70
N ALA A 24 33.74 -0.98 -18.54
CA ALA A 24 33.27 0.30 -19.06
C ALA A 24 34.22 1.40 -18.56
N PRO A 25 34.64 2.35 -19.43
CA PRO A 25 35.55 3.40 -19.00
C PRO A 25 34.92 4.14 -17.81
N ASP A 26 35.71 4.34 -16.75
CA ASP A 26 35.31 5.14 -15.58
C ASP A 26 34.72 6.48 -16.07
N SER A 27 33.41 6.59 -16.00
CA SER A 27 32.67 7.77 -16.49
C SER A 27 32.53 8.85 -15.41
N GLY A 28 32.95 8.55 -14.19
CA GLY A 28 32.88 9.42 -13.03
C GLY A 28 34.06 9.33 -12.09
N ASP A 29 34.06 10.23 -11.12
CA ASP A 29 34.99 10.27 -10.00
C ASP A 29 34.24 9.97 -8.69
N ARG A 30 34.83 9.10 -7.88
CA ARG A 30 34.33 8.75 -6.56
C ARG A 30 34.93 9.65 -5.50
N TYR A 31 34.06 10.28 -4.74
CA TYR A 31 34.46 11.16 -3.64
C TYR A 31 33.98 10.61 -2.32
N ARG A 32 34.82 10.72 -1.29
CA ARG A 32 34.39 10.54 0.11
C ARG A 32 34.03 11.93 0.64
N VAL A 33 32.73 12.10 0.92
CA VAL A 33 32.16 13.38 1.37
C VAL A 33 31.94 13.36 2.87
N THR A 34 32.49 14.33 3.57
CA THR A 34 32.20 14.63 4.97
C THR A 34 31.37 15.89 5.05
N SER A 35 30.32 15.89 5.85
CA SER A 35 29.50 17.08 6.07
C SER A 35 29.31 17.36 7.55
N LYS A 36 29.12 18.65 7.86
CA LYS A 36 28.79 19.15 9.20
C LYS A 36 27.59 20.07 9.07
N MET A 37 26.59 19.86 9.88
CA MET A 37 25.40 20.69 9.95
C MET A 37 25.40 21.45 11.27
N GLN A 38 25.11 22.74 11.21
CA GLN A 38 24.92 23.61 12.38
C GLN A 38 23.49 24.16 12.36
N MET A 39 22.78 23.96 13.44
CA MET A 39 21.43 24.45 13.65
C MET A 39 21.27 24.92 15.11
N ALA A 40 20.80 26.15 15.30
CA ALA A 40 20.55 26.71 16.66
C ALA A 40 21.76 26.60 17.61
N GLY A 41 23.00 26.76 17.09
CA GLY A 41 24.22 26.66 17.88
C GLY A 41 24.74 25.25 18.13
N MET A 42 24.03 24.22 17.72
CA MET A 42 24.47 22.83 17.80
C MET A 42 25.16 22.39 16.51
N SER A 43 26.29 21.73 16.62
CA SER A 43 27.04 21.15 15.49
C SER A 43 26.82 19.64 15.45
N MET A 44 26.31 19.15 14.32
CA MET A 44 26.08 17.73 14.07
C MET A 44 26.98 17.25 12.90
N PRO A 45 28.03 16.50 13.16
CA PRO A 45 28.80 15.87 12.10
C PRO A 45 28.00 14.70 11.50
N ALA A 46 27.94 14.64 10.17
CA ALA A 46 27.42 13.46 9.50
C ALA A 46 28.51 12.42 9.29
N LYS A 47 28.11 11.14 9.19
CA LYS A 47 29.03 10.07 8.80
C LYS A 47 29.50 10.32 7.36
N PRO A 48 30.80 10.07 7.05
CA PRO A 48 31.30 10.15 5.69
C PRO A 48 30.48 9.24 4.76
N VAL A 49 30.16 9.76 3.59
CA VAL A 49 29.48 9.01 2.52
C VAL A 49 30.32 9.02 1.25
N GLU A 50 30.23 7.95 0.47
CA GLU A 50 30.88 7.89 -0.82
C GLU A 50 29.84 8.21 -1.91
N VAL A 51 30.21 9.10 -2.82
CA VAL A 51 29.36 9.54 -3.93
C VAL A 51 30.12 9.46 -5.25
N CYS A 52 29.45 9.01 -6.29
CA CYS A 52 29.97 9.01 -7.65
C CYS A 52 29.41 10.24 -8.39
N THR A 53 30.29 11.09 -8.90
CA THR A 53 29.92 12.28 -9.67
C THR A 53 30.50 12.21 -11.09
N ALA A 54 29.84 12.87 -12.05
CA ALA A 54 30.34 12.91 -13.43
C ALA A 54 31.70 13.59 -13.49
N ARG A 55 32.68 12.98 -14.18
CA ARG A 55 34.04 13.52 -14.31
C ARG A 55 34.08 14.87 -15.03
N ALA A 56 33.18 15.08 -15.99
CA ALA A 56 33.23 16.24 -16.89
C ALA A 56 32.95 17.57 -16.19
N ASN A 57 32.30 17.63 -15.05
CA ASN A 57 31.99 18.88 -14.37
C ASN A 57 31.56 18.69 -12.91
N PRO A 58 32.51 18.57 -11.96
CA PRO A 58 32.20 18.42 -10.54
C PRO A 58 31.49 19.64 -9.94
N VAL A 59 31.64 20.82 -10.58
CA VAL A 59 31.05 22.09 -10.17
C VAL A 59 30.12 22.58 -11.29
N SER A 60 28.89 22.05 -11.31
CA SER A 60 27.87 22.47 -12.26
C SER A 60 26.56 22.77 -11.52
N GLU A 61 25.67 23.53 -12.14
CA GLU A 61 24.32 23.76 -11.61
C GLU A 61 23.59 22.45 -11.32
N GLN A 62 23.89 21.38 -12.08
CA GLN A 62 23.30 20.05 -11.89
C GLN A 62 23.84 19.35 -10.63
N ALA A 63 25.03 19.72 -10.13
CA ALA A 63 25.59 19.20 -8.89
C ALA A 63 24.98 19.84 -7.63
N VAL A 64 24.24 20.93 -7.77
CA VAL A 64 23.53 21.56 -6.66
C VAL A 64 22.35 20.66 -6.26
N PRO A 65 22.31 20.16 -5.01
CA PRO A 65 21.19 19.36 -4.55
C PRO A 65 19.86 20.13 -4.65
N LYS A 66 18.91 19.63 -5.42
CA LYS A 66 17.61 20.26 -5.59
C LYS A 66 16.50 19.23 -5.67
N ASP A 67 15.41 19.51 -4.99
CA ASP A 67 14.14 18.79 -5.16
C ASP A 67 13.41 19.33 -6.40
N LYS A 68 12.41 18.60 -6.90
CA LYS A 68 11.58 19.01 -8.03
C LYS A 68 10.89 20.37 -7.85
N ASP A 69 10.65 20.76 -6.60
CA ASP A 69 10.00 22.02 -6.23
C ASP A 69 11.02 23.13 -5.93
N CYS A 70 12.31 22.92 -6.25
CA CYS A 70 13.41 23.86 -6.05
C CYS A 70 13.97 24.38 -7.37
N GLN A 71 14.33 25.65 -7.42
CA GLN A 71 14.98 26.29 -8.55
C GLN A 71 16.31 26.86 -8.11
N VAL A 72 17.37 26.62 -8.92
CA VAL A 72 18.66 27.26 -8.76
C VAL A 72 18.59 28.60 -9.47
N GLN A 73 18.95 29.63 -8.76
CA GLN A 73 19.04 31.02 -9.27
C GLN A 73 20.45 31.54 -9.06
N ASN A 74 20.84 32.50 -9.89
CA ASN A 74 22.11 33.21 -9.75
C ASN A 74 23.36 32.29 -9.69
N PHE A 75 23.34 31.15 -10.41
CA PHE A 75 24.52 30.30 -10.50
C PHE A 75 25.64 31.01 -11.25
N ARG A 76 26.78 31.17 -10.57
CA ARG A 76 27.98 31.86 -11.12
C ARG A 76 29.20 31.01 -10.84
N VAL A 77 30.10 30.96 -11.83
CA VAL A 77 31.40 30.29 -11.70
C VAL A 77 32.48 31.31 -11.93
N GLU A 78 33.38 31.48 -10.97
CA GLU A 78 34.54 32.38 -11.03
C GLU A 78 35.79 31.54 -10.68
N GLY A 79 36.52 31.15 -11.71
CA GLY A 79 37.69 30.28 -11.57
C GLY A 79 37.30 28.90 -10.98
N SER A 80 37.87 28.56 -9.83
CA SER A 80 37.56 27.32 -9.10
C SER A 80 36.34 27.42 -8.18
N LYS A 81 35.74 28.59 -8.06
CA LYS A 81 34.60 28.84 -7.14
C LYS A 81 33.28 28.95 -7.89
N ALA A 82 32.24 28.39 -7.33
CA ALA A 82 30.87 28.60 -7.75
C ALA A 82 30.03 29.10 -6.59
N SER A 83 29.10 30.02 -6.87
CA SER A 83 28.09 30.49 -5.94
C SER A 83 26.70 30.29 -6.55
N TYR A 84 25.71 30.05 -5.72
CA TYR A 84 24.36 29.81 -6.16
C TYR A 84 23.35 30.18 -5.09
N HIS A 85 22.12 30.48 -5.53
CA HIS A 85 20.95 30.67 -4.70
C HIS A 85 19.88 29.64 -5.07
N VAL A 86 19.31 28.97 -4.09
CA VAL A 86 18.23 27.99 -4.31
C VAL A 86 16.96 28.48 -3.63
N VAL A 87 15.86 28.44 -4.35
CA VAL A 87 14.52 28.74 -3.85
C VAL A 87 13.66 27.51 -4.02
N CYS A 88 13.17 26.98 -2.91
CA CYS A 88 12.23 25.87 -2.88
C CYS A 88 10.84 26.36 -2.47
N THR A 89 9.80 25.83 -3.10
CA THR A 89 8.40 26.18 -2.87
C THR A 89 7.63 24.99 -2.27
N GLY A 90 6.38 25.21 -1.86
CA GLY A 90 5.51 24.14 -1.37
C GLY A 90 5.70 23.82 0.12
N LYS A 91 5.54 22.54 0.48
CA LYS A 91 5.58 22.09 1.89
C LYS A 91 6.93 22.27 2.57
N ASN A 92 8.00 22.23 1.78
CA ASN A 92 9.39 22.39 2.23
C ASN A 92 9.96 23.72 1.73
N ALA A 93 9.15 24.78 1.78
CA ALA A 93 9.59 26.12 1.36
C ALA A 93 10.84 26.54 2.13
N MET A 94 11.92 26.81 1.39
CA MET A 94 13.19 27.26 1.93
C MET A 94 13.96 28.10 0.90
N THR A 95 14.85 28.94 1.40
CA THR A 95 15.85 29.58 0.57
C THR A 95 17.24 29.19 1.06
N SER A 96 18.19 29.05 0.16
CA SER A 96 19.57 28.76 0.54
C SER A 96 20.55 29.46 -0.37
N ASP A 97 21.63 29.97 0.23
CA ASP A 97 22.81 30.50 -0.46
C ASP A 97 23.97 29.51 -0.28
N GLY A 98 24.61 29.14 -1.35
CA GLY A 98 25.70 28.19 -1.33
C GLY A 98 26.93 28.66 -2.10
N GLU A 99 28.05 28.20 -1.62
CA GLU A 99 29.36 28.38 -2.26
C GLU A 99 30.05 27.02 -2.35
N MET A 100 30.73 26.79 -3.45
CA MET A 100 31.52 25.59 -3.69
C MET A 100 32.85 25.95 -4.34
N GLU A 101 33.92 25.30 -3.94
CA GLU A 101 35.27 25.49 -4.50
C GLU A 101 35.85 24.15 -4.94
N THR A 102 36.33 24.09 -6.18
CA THR A 102 37.04 22.91 -6.69
C THR A 102 38.49 22.96 -6.23
N LEU A 103 39.00 21.85 -5.71
CA LEU A 103 40.37 21.63 -5.29
C LEU A 103 41.04 20.62 -6.24
N PRO A 104 42.39 20.54 -6.26
CA PRO A 104 43.09 19.59 -7.13
C PRO A 104 42.70 18.11 -6.88
N ASP A 105 42.37 17.77 -5.65
CA ASP A 105 42.02 16.40 -5.21
C ASP A 105 40.57 16.28 -4.68
N GLY A 106 39.73 17.30 -4.94
CA GLY A 106 38.36 17.26 -4.45
C GLY A 106 37.61 18.57 -4.58
N TYR A 107 36.72 18.80 -3.63
CA TYR A 107 35.94 20.03 -3.52
C TYR A 107 35.55 20.31 -2.08
N ARG A 108 35.28 21.56 -1.78
CA ARG A 108 34.66 21.96 -0.50
C ARG A 108 33.55 22.96 -0.76
N GLY A 109 32.59 23.04 0.15
CA GLY A 109 31.52 24.01 0.04
C GLY A 109 30.82 24.28 1.36
N SER A 110 30.02 25.33 1.32
CA SER A 110 29.11 25.68 2.41
C SER A 110 27.77 26.13 1.84
N MET A 111 26.71 25.86 2.59
CA MET A 111 25.35 26.29 2.28
C MET A 111 24.71 26.86 3.54
N LYS A 112 24.06 28.00 3.41
CA LYS A 112 23.24 28.62 4.45
C LYS A 112 21.78 28.55 3.99
N ALA A 113 20.96 27.80 4.69
CA ALA A 113 19.54 27.64 4.39
C ALA A 113 18.68 28.28 5.47
N GLN A 114 17.56 28.86 5.07
CA GLN A 114 16.53 29.36 5.96
C GLN A 114 15.27 28.51 5.80
N VAL A 115 14.91 27.77 6.85
CA VAL A 115 13.79 26.84 6.87
C VAL A 115 12.87 27.25 8.02
N GLN A 116 11.64 27.65 7.75
CA GLN A 116 10.65 28.05 8.76
C GLN A 116 11.17 29.06 9.79
N GLY A 117 11.99 30.03 9.35
CA GLY A 117 12.59 31.05 10.21
C GLY A 117 13.83 30.60 10.99
N GLN A 118 14.28 29.35 10.85
CA GLN A 118 15.52 28.85 11.45
C GLN A 118 16.63 28.82 10.43
N GLN A 119 17.81 29.31 10.82
CA GLN A 119 19.00 29.27 10.00
C GLN A 119 19.75 27.96 10.21
N ILE A 120 20.02 27.24 9.13
CA ILE A 120 20.83 26.03 9.07
C ILE A 120 22.07 26.35 8.24
N THR A 121 23.24 26.03 8.76
CA THR A 121 24.49 26.12 8.01
C THR A 121 25.03 24.72 7.80
N MET A 122 25.34 24.36 6.56
CA MET A 122 25.95 23.09 6.20
C MET A 122 27.33 23.40 5.55
N SER A 123 28.36 22.70 5.99
CA SER A 123 29.66 22.68 5.32
C SER A 123 29.94 21.23 4.89
N TYR A 124 30.57 21.09 3.73
CA TYR A 124 30.92 19.78 3.20
C TYR A 124 32.27 19.81 2.49
N GLU A 125 32.98 18.70 2.53
CA GLU A 125 34.26 18.48 1.86
C GLU A 125 34.22 17.09 1.21
N GLY A 126 34.54 17.05 -0.09
CA GLY A 126 34.63 15.82 -0.88
C GLY A 126 36.08 15.59 -1.29
N LYS A 127 36.70 14.48 -0.85
CA LYS A 127 38.01 14.05 -1.27
C LYS A 127 37.88 12.95 -2.32
N ARG A 128 38.56 13.12 -3.48
CA ARG A 128 38.57 12.11 -4.54
C ARG A 128 39.30 10.86 -4.07
N ILE A 129 38.67 9.69 -4.23
CA ILE A 129 39.25 8.41 -3.78
C ILE A 129 39.39 7.40 -4.93
N GLY A 130 38.93 7.71 -6.14
CA GLY A 130 39.08 6.84 -7.31
C GLY A 130 38.11 7.18 -8.43
N GLY A 131 38.02 6.30 -9.41
CA GLY A 131 37.00 6.34 -10.47
C GLY A 131 35.75 5.55 -10.09
N CYS A 132 34.65 5.78 -10.82
CA CYS A 132 33.40 5.05 -10.67
C CYS A 132 32.63 5.01 -12.00
N ASP A 133 31.71 4.07 -12.14
CA ASP A 133 30.75 4.07 -13.24
C ASP A 133 29.56 4.98 -12.90
N TYR A 134 29.60 6.21 -13.41
CA TYR A 134 28.56 7.21 -13.15
C TYR A 134 27.15 6.75 -13.59
N ALA A 135 27.07 5.94 -14.64
CA ALA A 135 25.79 5.48 -15.16
C ALA A 135 25.04 4.55 -14.17
N SER A 136 25.76 3.76 -13.39
CA SER A 136 25.20 2.81 -12.43
C SER A 136 25.36 3.26 -10.97
N GLU A 137 26.37 4.05 -10.64
CA GLU A 137 26.74 4.40 -9.26
C GLU A 137 26.44 5.85 -8.88
N SER A 138 25.91 6.67 -9.80
CA SER A 138 25.48 8.03 -9.43
C SER A 138 24.32 7.96 -8.40
N PRO A 139 24.17 8.99 -7.54
CA PRO A 139 23.07 9.07 -6.59
C PRO A 139 21.69 8.90 -7.27
N GLU A 140 21.55 9.42 -8.49
CA GLU A 140 20.33 9.28 -9.28
C GLU A 140 20.10 7.84 -9.75
N ALA A 141 21.14 7.17 -10.25
CA ALA A 141 21.06 5.77 -10.68
C ALA A 141 20.74 4.85 -9.51
N MET A 142 21.42 5.04 -8.38
CA MET A 142 21.15 4.31 -7.13
C MET A 142 19.73 4.56 -6.62
N GLY A 143 19.26 5.81 -6.65
CA GLY A 143 17.88 6.16 -6.29
C GLY A 143 16.85 5.45 -7.18
N LYS A 144 17.09 5.41 -8.49
CA LYS A 144 16.24 4.66 -9.44
C LYS A 144 16.26 3.16 -9.17
N ALA A 145 17.44 2.59 -8.89
CA ALA A 145 17.59 1.16 -8.58
C ALA A 145 16.85 0.79 -7.28
N LEU A 146 17.00 1.58 -6.21
CA LEU A 146 16.29 1.39 -4.95
C LEU A 146 14.77 1.52 -5.12
N THR A 147 14.33 2.50 -5.91
CA THR A 147 12.91 2.67 -6.23
C THR A 147 12.38 1.44 -6.98
N ALA A 148 13.11 0.97 -8.00
CA ALA A 148 12.73 -0.22 -8.76
C ALA A 148 12.64 -1.45 -7.87
N GLN A 149 13.61 -1.65 -6.98
CA GLN A 149 13.61 -2.75 -6.00
C GLN A 149 12.42 -2.66 -5.04
N ALA A 150 12.11 -1.47 -4.52
CA ALA A 150 10.95 -1.23 -3.67
C ALA A 150 9.64 -1.53 -4.42
N CYS A 151 9.53 -1.11 -5.69
CA CYS A 151 8.39 -1.40 -6.53
C CYS A 151 8.22 -2.90 -6.76
N GLU A 152 9.30 -3.64 -7.03
CA GLU A 152 9.22 -5.10 -7.21
C GLU A 152 8.83 -5.83 -5.92
N ALA A 153 9.40 -5.45 -4.79
CA ALA A 153 9.13 -6.08 -3.49
C ALA A 153 7.65 -5.98 -3.07
N GLN A 154 6.94 -4.95 -3.51
CA GLN A 154 5.55 -4.69 -3.13
C GLN A 154 4.52 -5.18 -4.15
N LEU A 155 4.93 -5.81 -5.26
CA LEU A 155 4.04 -6.27 -6.35
C LEU A 155 2.94 -7.24 -5.89
N GLY A 156 3.19 -8.02 -4.84
CA GLY A 156 2.22 -8.96 -4.27
C GLY A 156 1.24 -8.36 -3.26
N SER A 157 1.45 -7.12 -2.85
CA SER A 157 0.67 -6.48 -1.78
C SER A 157 -0.44 -5.60 -2.34
N VAL A 158 -1.69 -6.02 -2.20
CA VAL A 158 -2.86 -5.25 -2.66
C VAL A 158 -3.03 -3.91 -1.94
N VAL A 159 -2.54 -3.80 -0.69
CA VAL A 159 -2.60 -2.54 0.07
C VAL A 159 -1.68 -1.46 -0.51
N SER A 160 -0.71 -1.86 -1.32
CA SER A 160 0.22 -0.95 -1.99
C SER A 160 -0.28 -0.46 -3.35
N TYR A 161 -1.57 -0.63 -3.68
CA TYR A 161 -2.11 -0.32 -5.00
C TYR A 161 -1.83 1.13 -5.45
N SER A 162 -1.85 2.08 -4.54
CA SER A 162 -1.59 3.50 -4.84
C SER A 162 -0.16 3.78 -5.35
N MET A 163 0.78 2.84 -5.12
CA MET A 163 2.13 2.92 -5.69
C MET A 163 2.12 2.65 -7.21
N TYR A 164 1.16 1.88 -7.71
CA TYR A 164 1.12 1.41 -9.11
C TYR A 164 0.02 2.06 -9.93
N VAL A 165 -1.06 2.49 -9.28
CA VAL A 165 -2.29 2.96 -9.93
C VAL A 165 -2.63 4.36 -9.46
N GLY A 166 -2.97 5.24 -10.42
CA GLY A 166 -3.37 6.63 -10.17
C GLY A 166 -2.36 7.65 -10.69
N PRO A 167 -2.73 8.93 -10.67
CA PRO A 167 -1.93 10.01 -11.27
C PRO A 167 -0.63 10.32 -10.51
N LYS A 168 -0.53 9.89 -9.26
CA LYS A 168 0.66 10.07 -8.38
C LYS A 168 1.37 8.76 -8.06
N ALA A 169 1.18 7.74 -8.89
CA ALA A 169 1.82 6.45 -8.69
C ALA A 169 3.35 6.57 -8.73
N ALA A 170 4.02 6.03 -7.72
CA ALA A 170 5.49 6.03 -7.63
C ALA A 170 6.12 4.98 -8.57
N CYS A 171 5.37 3.91 -8.90
CA CYS A 171 5.82 2.77 -9.69
C CYS A 171 4.97 2.55 -10.97
N PRO A 172 4.76 3.55 -11.83
CA PRO A 172 3.81 3.44 -12.95
C PRO A 172 4.24 2.39 -13.99
N THR A 173 5.54 2.16 -14.16
CA THR A 173 6.10 1.15 -15.08
C THR A 173 5.81 -0.28 -14.66
N TYR A 174 5.50 -0.50 -13.38
CA TYR A 174 5.15 -1.81 -12.83
C TYR A 174 3.64 -2.07 -12.80
N LYS A 175 2.81 -1.12 -13.22
CA LYS A 175 1.34 -1.23 -13.20
C LYS A 175 0.84 -2.52 -13.85
N ALA A 176 1.36 -2.87 -15.02
CA ALA A 176 0.91 -4.08 -15.75
C ALA A 176 1.18 -5.35 -14.95
N LYS A 177 2.37 -5.50 -14.35
CA LYS A 177 2.73 -6.65 -13.50
C LYS A 177 1.86 -6.69 -12.24
N PHE A 178 1.66 -5.56 -11.59
CA PHE A 178 0.80 -5.44 -10.41
C PHE A 178 -0.64 -5.86 -10.75
N CYS A 179 -1.22 -5.31 -11.81
CA CYS A 179 -2.59 -5.62 -12.22
C CYS A 179 -2.77 -7.09 -12.65
N ALA A 180 -1.75 -7.72 -13.24
CA ALA A 180 -1.80 -9.16 -13.51
C ALA A 180 -1.94 -10.00 -12.23
N ASN A 181 -1.24 -9.62 -11.15
CA ASN A 181 -1.38 -10.28 -9.85
C ASN A 181 -2.75 -10.02 -9.21
N VAL A 182 -3.22 -8.77 -9.24
CA VAL A 182 -4.54 -8.38 -8.73
C VAL A 182 -5.65 -9.14 -9.45
N ASN A 183 -5.60 -9.25 -10.78
CA ASN A 183 -6.60 -9.97 -11.57
C ASN A 183 -6.62 -11.47 -11.25
N ARG A 184 -5.46 -12.10 -11.04
CA ARG A 184 -5.39 -13.49 -10.58
C ARG A 184 -6.03 -13.66 -9.20
N THR A 185 -5.81 -12.74 -8.30
CA THR A 185 -6.45 -12.72 -6.98
C THR A 185 -7.97 -12.53 -7.12
N ALA A 186 -8.42 -11.64 -8.01
CA ALA A 186 -9.83 -11.41 -8.29
C ALA A 186 -10.56 -12.68 -8.79
N GLU A 187 -9.91 -13.49 -9.62
CA GLU A 187 -10.44 -14.79 -10.07
C GLU A 187 -10.62 -15.77 -8.91
N GLN A 188 -9.69 -15.76 -7.95
CA GLN A 188 -9.79 -16.61 -6.74
C GLN A 188 -10.90 -16.12 -5.80
N ILE A 189 -11.08 -14.79 -5.69
CA ILE A 189 -12.16 -14.19 -4.86
C ILE A 189 -13.54 -14.49 -5.44
N ALA A 190 -13.67 -14.83 -6.70
CA ALA A 190 -14.95 -15.26 -7.28
C ALA A 190 -15.48 -16.61 -6.74
N ASP A 191 -14.76 -17.27 -5.85
CA ASP A 191 -15.27 -18.38 -5.03
C ASP A 191 -16.12 -17.80 -3.88
N PRO A 192 -17.34 -18.36 -3.58
CA PRO A 192 -18.24 -17.81 -2.58
C PRO A 192 -17.61 -17.66 -1.19
N ALA A 193 -16.92 -18.68 -0.68
CA ALA A 193 -16.31 -18.63 0.65
C ALA A 193 -15.20 -17.59 0.73
N ARG A 194 -14.40 -17.49 -0.33
CA ARG A 194 -13.33 -16.48 -0.44
C ARG A 194 -13.87 -15.07 -0.61
N PHE A 195 -14.97 -14.90 -1.32
CA PHE A 195 -15.64 -13.61 -1.44
C PHE A 195 -16.11 -13.11 -0.07
N ALA A 196 -16.85 -13.96 0.67
CA ALA A 196 -17.33 -13.62 2.00
C ALA A 196 -16.19 -13.31 2.98
N GLU A 197 -15.09 -14.06 2.93
CA GLU A 197 -13.91 -13.81 3.73
C GLU A 197 -13.25 -12.48 3.38
N THR A 198 -13.10 -12.19 2.08
CA THR A 198 -12.51 -10.95 1.56
C THR A 198 -13.33 -9.73 1.99
N GLU A 199 -14.66 -9.78 1.85
CA GLU A 199 -15.56 -8.71 2.32
C GLU A 199 -15.34 -8.39 3.79
N ARG A 200 -15.23 -9.43 4.61
CA ARG A 200 -15.09 -9.29 6.06
C ARG A 200 -13.73 -8.74 6.49
N THR A 201 -12.65 -9.11 5.79
CA THR A 201 -11.28 -8.86 6.27
C THR A 201 -10.51 -7.82 5.46
N MET A 202 -10.67 -7.79 4.16
CA MET A 202 -9.80 -7.04 3.23
C MET A 202 -10.56 -6.16 2.23
N GLY A 203 -11.89 -6.12 2.25
CA GLY A 203 -12.70 -5.45 1.22
C GLY A 203 -12.29 -4.00 0.99
N ALA A 204 -12.05 -3.23 2.05
CA ALA A 204 -11.63 -1.82 1.96
C ALA A 204 -10.29 -1.61 1.20
N ALA A 205 -9.41 -2.61 1.20
CA ALA A 205 -8.10 -2.51 0.55
C ALA A 205 -8.09 -3.11 -0.87
N ILE A 206 -8.80 -4.22 -1.08
CA ILE A 206 -8.69 -4.98 -2.33
C ILE A 206 -9.57 -4.44 -3.45
N TRP A 207 -10.77 -3.94 -3.14
CA TRP A 207 -11.68 -3.44 -4.18
C TRP A 207 -11.12 -2.25 -4.94
N PRO A 208 -10.53 -1.22 -4.29
CA PRO A 208 -9.86 -0.14 -5.01
C PRO A 208 -8.71 -0.62 -5.91
N ALA A 209 -7.98 -1.67 -5.51
CA ALA A 209 -6.92 -2.25 -6.32
C ALA A 209 -7.48 -2.95 -7.57
N ILE A 210 -8.55 -3.72 -7.42
CA ILE A 210 -9.24 -4.41 -8.51
C ILE A 210 -9.83 -3.40 -9.50
N GLU A 211 -10.53 -2.38 -9.01
CA GLU A 211 -11.12 -1.33 -9.85
C GLU A 211 -10.05 -0.51 -10.57
N GLY A 212 -8.99 -0.17 -9.88
CA GLY A 212 -7.84 0.53 -10.46
C GLY A 212 -7.11 -0.27 -11.55
N CYS A 213 -7.27 -1.59 -11.55
CA CYS A 213 -6.78 -2.51 -12.58
C CYS A 213 -7.83 -2.87 -13.64
N GLY A 214 -8.97 -2.19 -13.65
CA GLY A 214 -10.03 -2.40 -14.64
C GLY A 214 -10.99 -3.55 -14.32
N GLY A 215 -10.91 -4.15 -13.14
CA GLY A 215 -11.87 -5.13 -12.65
C GLY A 215 -13.11 -4.47 -12.04
N SER A 216 -14.06 -5.28 -11.59
CA SER A 216 -15.28 -4.81 -10.93
C SER A 216 -15.69 -5.75 -9.81
N ARG A 217 -15.92 -5.20 -8.61
CA ARG A 217 -16.48 -5.93 -7.47
C ARG A 217 -17.82 -6.60 -7.84
N THR A 218 -18.68 -5.88 -8.55
CA THR A 218 -19.98 -6.40 -8.99
C THR A 218 -19.84 -7.59 -9.93
N ALA A 219 -18.90 -7.55 -10.87
CA ALA A 219 -18.67 -8.67 -11.78
C ALA A 219 -18.13 -9.92 -11.05
N ILE A 220 -17.26 -9.73 -10.05
CA ILE A 220 -16.74 -10.81 -9.22
C ILE A 220 -17.86 -11.40 -8.37
N LEU A 221 -18.68 -10.56 -7.75
CA LEU A 221 -19.86 -10.99 -6.98
C LEU A 221 -20.83 -11.79 -7.87
N GLY A 222 -21.12 -11.33 -9.09
CA GLY A 222 -21.97 -12.06 -10.02
C GLY A 222 -21.47 -13.49 -10.31
N LYS A 223 -20.14 -13.64 -10.48
CA LYS A 223 -19.51 -14.98 -10.63
C LYS A 223 -19.64 -15.81 -9.35
N ALA A 224 -19.42 -15.21 -8.18
CA ALA A 224 -19.56 -15.89 -6.89
C ALA A 224 -21.01 -16.34 -6.66
N CYS A 225 -22.00 -15.48 -6.96
CA CYS A 225 -23.42 -15.81 -6.89
C CYS A 225 -23.79 -17.00 -7.79
N GLY A 226 -23.34 -17.01 -9.05
CA GLY A 226 -23.60 -18.13 -9.96
C GLY A 226 -22.96 -19.44 -9.49
N ARG A 227 -21.77 -19.41 -8.89
CA ARG A 227 -21.12 -20.59 -8.29
C ARG A 227 -21.84 -21.07 -7.04
N ALA A 228 -22.26 -20.14 -6.17
CA ALA A 228 -23.03 -20.45 -4.96
C ALA A 228 -24.37 -21.11 -5.31
N GLU A 229 -25.08 -20.55 -6.28
CA GLU A 229 -26.34 -21.11 -6.78
C GLU A 229 -26.16 -22.53 -7.33
N SER A 230 -25.18 -22.72 -8.21
CA SER A 230 -24.86 -24.03 -8.78
C SER A 230 -24.38 -25.05 -7.74
N GLY A 231 -23.68 -24.60 -6.71
CA GLY A 231 -23.18 -25.43 -5.61
C GLY A 231 -24.21 -25.66 -4.49
N GLY A 232 -25.35 -25.00 -4.53
CA GLY A 232 -26.39 -25.12 -3.49
C GLY A 232 -26.04 -24.39 -2.19
N ASP A 233 -25.09 -23.42 -2.21
CA ASP A 233 -24.75 -22.58 -1.07
C ASP A 233 -25.77 -21.44 -0.94
N LEU A 234 -26.97 -21.80 -0.46
CA LEU A 234 -28.07 -20.86 -0.33
C LEU A 234 -27.83 -19.80 0.76
N ASP A 235 -26.99 -20.08 1.76
CA ASP A 235 -26.61 -19.08 2.76
C ASP A 235 -25.85 -17.92 2.10
N PHE A 236 -24.89 -18.23 1.23
CA PHE A 236 -24.18 -17.20 0.44
C PHE A 236 -25.14 -16.47 -0.51
N VAL A 237 -26.01 -17.21 -1.21
CA VAL A 237 -27.01 -16.61 -2.12
C VAL A 237 -27.87 -15.60 -1.36
N GLY A 238 -28.35 -15.95 -0.19
CA GLY A 238 -29.16 -15.06 0.63
C GLY A 238 -28.39 -13.82 1.10
N ASP A 239 -27.20 -14.01 1.65
CA ASP A 239 -26.45 -12.93 2.28
C ASP A 239 -25.84 -11.94 1.23
N TYR A 240 -25.52 -12.41 0.01
CA TYR A 240 -24.80 -11.59 -1.00
C TYR A 240 -25.53 -11.42 -2.34
N CYS A 241 -26.53 -12.22 -2.65
CA CYS A 241 -27.22 -12.24 -3.95
C CYS A 241 -28.75 -12.05 -3.77
N PRO A 242 -29.20 -10.91 -3.22
CA PRO A 242 -30.61 -10.72 -2.81
C PRO A 242 -31.62 -10.90 -3.94
N ASP A 243 -31.23 -10.62 -5.19
CA ASP A 243 -32.09 -10.79 -6.36
C ASP A 243 -32.34 -12.27 -6.71
N LEU A 244 -31.45 -13.17 -6.30
CA LEU A 244 -31.59 -14.61 -6.54
C LEU A 244 -32.32 -15.31 -5.39
N ALA A 245 -32.17 -14.84 -4.16
CA ALA A 245 -32.69 -15.49 -2.97
C ALA A 245 -34.19 -15.86 -3.05
N PRO A 246 -35.13 -15.02 -3.54
CA PRO A 246 -36.54 -15.37 -3.59
C PRO A 246 -36.88 -16.62 -4.42
N ARG A 247 -36.07 -16.91 -5.47
CA ARG A 247 -36.28 -18.04 -6.37
C ARG A 247 -36.11 -19.40 -5.65
N HIS A 248 -35.28 -19.43 -4.62
CA HIS A 248 -34.96 -20.64 -3.86
C HIS A 248 -35.82 -20.85 -2.64
N CYS A 249 -36.69 -19.89 -2.29
CA CYS A 249 -37.52 -20.03 -1.09
C CYS A 249 -38.48 -21.21 -1.16
N ALA A 250 -39.03 -21.55 -2.33
CA ALA A 250 -39.97 -22.65 -2.48
C ALA A 250 -39.31 -24.04 -2.31
N ASP A 251 -38.08 -24.20 -2.79
CA ASP A 251 -37.43 -25.51 -2.95
C ASP A 251 -36.32 -25.78 -1.92
N ALA A 252 -35.93 -24.76 -1.11
CA ALA A 252 -34.87 -24.91 -0.13
C ALA A 252 -35.16 -25.98 0.90
N ASP A 253 -34.23 -26.91 1.09
CA ASP A 253 -34.33 -27.98 2.10
C ASP A 253 -34.13 -27.38 3.51
N PRO A 254 -35.15 -27.49 4.41
CA PRO A 254 -35.05 -26.97 5.77
C PRO A 254 -33.88 -27.55 6.58
N ASN A 255 -33.46 -28.77 6.26
CA ASN A 255 -32.38 -29.43 7.00
C ASN A 255 -31.00 -28.95 6.60
N ARG A 256 -30.84 -28.53 5.34
CA ARG A 256 -29.56 -28.04 4.77
C ARG A 256 -29.47 -26.52 4.77
N SER A 257 -30.60 -25.85 4.53
CA SER A 257 -30.66 -24.40 4.30
C SER A 257 -31.55 -23.69 5.33
N GLY A 258 -31.58 -24.20 6.55
CA GLY A 258 -32.45 -23.66 7.63
C GLY A 258 -32.17 -22.19 7.92
N ARG A 259 -30.91 -21.78 7.92
CA ARG A 259 -30.50 -20.37 8.13
C ARG A 259 -30.97 -19.48 6.98
N PHE A 260 -30.80 -19.91 5.74
CA PHE A 260 -31.27 -19.19 4.55
C PHE A 260 -32.82 -19.00 4.62
N LEU A 261 -33.57 -20.08 4.90
CA LEU A 261 -35.01 -19.98 5.01
C LEU A 261 -35.46 -18.97 6.05
N VAL A 262 -34.83 -18.99 7.23
CA VAL A 262 -35.20 -18.10 8.33
C VAL A 262 -34.93 -16.63 7.99
N ARG A 263 -33.83 -16.31 7.32
CA ARG A 263 -33.41 -14.94 7.04
C ARG A 263 -34.03 -14.35 5.78
N HIS A 264 -34.23 -15.19 4.76
CA HIS A 264 -34.56 -14.69 3.42
C HIS A 264 -35.93 -15.15 2.91
N CYS A 265 -36.58 -16.10 3.62
CA CYS A 265 -37.88 -16.70 3.23
C CYS A 265 -38.87 -16.64 4.40
N ALA A 266 -39.16 -15.46 4.91
CA ALA A 266 -39.88 -15.24 6.16
C ALA A 266 -41.23 -15.93 6.25
N GLU A 267 -42.03 -15.97 5.16
CA GLU A 267 -43.37 -16.61 5.15
C GLU A 267 -43.24 -18.12 5.27
N ARG A 268 -42.35 -18.73 4.45
CA ARG A 268 -42.13 -20.17 4.52
C ARG A 268 -41.53 -20.58 5.85
N ALA A 269 -40.58 -19.79 6.39
CA ALA A 269 -39.99 -20.06 7.70
C ALA A 269 -41.02 -20.04 8.82
N ARG A 270 -41.97 -19.08 8.82
CA ARG A 270 -43.06 -19.02 9.79
C ARG A 270 -43.98 -20.23 9.68
N SER A 271 -44.42 -20.61 8.48
CA SER A 271 -45.27 -21.77 8.24
C SER A 271 -44.59 -23.06 8.72
N LEU A 272 -43.33 -23.28 8.38
CA LEU A 272 -42.55 -24.43 8.83
C LEU A 272 -42.35 -24.44 10.36
N ALA A 273 -42.10 -23.29 10.97
CA ALA A 273 -41.95 -23.19 12.41
C ALA A 273 -43.22 -23.56 13.18
N ALA A 274 -44.37 -23.06 12.71
CA ALA A 274 -45.69 -23.42 13.30
C ALA A 274 -45.96 -24.93 13.22
N GLN A 275 -45.59 -25.57 12.11
CA GLN A 275 -45.86 -27.00 11.90
C GLN A 275 -44.86 -27.91 12.60
N GLN A 276 -43.55 -27.52 12.64
CA GLN A 276 -42.48 -28.42 12.99
C GLN A 276 -41.75 -28.06 14.29
N CYS A 277 -41.87 -26.83 14.78
CA CYS A 277 -41.11 -26.34 15.93
C CYS A 277 -41.99 -25.97 17.12
N GLU A 278 -43.11 -25.29 16.89
CA GLU A 278 -43.97 -24.79 17.97
C GLU A 278 -44.72 -25.91 18.69
N GLY A 279 -44.89 -25.77 20.01
CA GLY A 279 -45.61 -26.73 20.84
C GLY A 279 -44.91 -28.06 21.08
N ARG A 280 -43.70 -28.29 20.53
CA ARG A 280 -42.95 -29.54 20.76
C ARG A 280 -42.06 -29.42 22.00
N GLY A 281 -42.10 -30.44 22.85
CA GLY A 281 -41.20 -30.56 23.99
C GLY A 281 -39.71 -30.68 23.54
N TYR A 282 -38.79 -30.34 24.43
CA TYR A 282 -37.35 -30.35 24.15
C TYR A 282 -36.85 -31.68 23.56
N THR A 283 -37.24 -32.81 24.15
CA THR A 283 -36.81 -34.14 23.69
C THR A 283 -37.31 -34.46 22.28
N ALA A 284 -38.58 -34.15 21.99
CA ALA A 284 -39.16 -34.33 20.65
C ALA A 284 -38.50 -33.45 19.61
N MET A 285 -38.04 -32.25 20.00
CA MET A 285 -37.29 -31.35 19.14
C MET A 285 -35.90 -31.91 18.83
N GLN A 286 -35.19 -32.47 19.81
CA GLN A 286 -33.84 -33.02 19.61
C GLN A 286 -33.80 -34.21 18.64
N SER A 287 -34.87 -35.00 18.59
CA SER A 287 -35.01 -36.12 17.66
C SER A 287 -35.66 -35.76 16.31
N SER A 288 -36.11 -34.51 16.16
CA SER A 288 -36.75 -34.05 14.92
C SER A 288 -35.72 -33.88 13.77
N PRO A 289 -36.06 -34.30 12.54
CA PRO A 289 -35.27 -33.97 11.36
C PRO A 289 -35.17 -32.44 11.13
N TYR A 290 -36.10 -31.66 11.66
CA TYR A 290 -36.12 -30.19 11.56
C TYR A 290 -35.36 -29.48 12.68
N ARG A 291 -34.62 -30.20 13.54
CA ARG A 291 -33.89 -29.62 14.67
C ARG A 291 -33.00 -28.43 14.25
N GLY A 292 -32.25 -28.57 13.16
CA GLY A 292 -31.35 -27.53 12.67
C GLY A 292 -32.12 -26.26 12.27
N PHE A 293 -33.21 -26.41 11.55
CA PHE A 293 -34.09 -25.31 11.17
C PHE A 293 -34.72 -24.64 12.40
N CYS A 294 -35.29 -25.41 13.31
CA CYS A 294 -35.94 -24.85 14.49
C CYS A 294 -34.99 -24.10 15.41
N ASN A 295 -33.75 -24.57 15.56
CA ASN A 295 -32.69 -23.85 16.29
C ASN A 295 -32.34 -22.52 15.61
N SER A 296 -32.21 -22.52 14.29
CA SER A 296 -31.94 -21.31 13.51
C SER A 296 -33.10 -20.30 13.64
N TYR A 297 -34.35 -20.76 13.58
CA TYR A 297 -35.54 -19.95 13.73
C TYR A 297 -35.61 -19.30 15.12
N ALA A 298 -35.41 -20.08 16.17
CA ALA A 298 -35.41 -19.58 17.55
C ALA A 298 -34.32 -18.56 17.79
N ALA A 299 -33.08 -18.80 17.26
CA ALA A 299 -31.95 -17.88 17.38
C ALA A 299 -32.23 -16.55 16.68
N GLU A 300 -32.84 -16.56 15.50
CA GLU A 300 -33.17 -15.32 14.76
C GLU A 300 -34.27 -14.51 15.47
N ARG A 301 -35.31 -15.19 15.94
CA ARG A 301 -36.37 -14.55 16.76
C ARG A 301 -35.81 -13.90 18.03
N LEU A 302 -34.80 -14.50 18.64
CA LEU A 302 -34.10 -13.90 19.78
C LEU A 302 -33.32 -12.67 19.37
N ARG A 303 -32.60 -12.70 18.23
CA ARG A 303 -31.87 -11.54 17.69
C ARG A 303 -32.80 -10.37 17.38
N GLU A 304 -33.94 -10.65 16.71
CA GLU A 304 -34.95 -9.63 16.42
C GLU A 304 -35.47 -8.95 17.68
N ARG A 305 -35.78 -9.74 18.71
CA ARG A 305 -36.24 -9.20 20.02
C ARG A 305 -35.19 -8.35 20.67
N ASN A 306 -33.91 -8.78 20.69
CA ASN A 306 -32.82 -8.03 21.28
C ASN A 306 -32.58 -6.73 20.51
N ALA A 307 -32.60 -6.76 19.17
CA ALA A 307 -32.46 -5.58 18.33
C ALA A 307 -33.61 -4.59 18.52
N ALA A 308 -34.83 -5.04 18.72
CA ALA A 308 -35.98 -4.20 19.02
C ALA A 308 -35.85 -3.53 20.42
N ALA A 309 -35.42 -4.30 21.42
CA ALA A 309 -35.16 -3.76 22.77
C ALA A 309 -34.04 -2.70 22.78
N GLN A 310 -32.96 -2.94 22.02
CA GLN A 310 -31.90 -1.95 21.89
C GLN A 310 -32.38 -0.65 21.21
N ARG A 311 -33.18 -0.74 20.14
CA ARG A 311 -33.77 0.46 19.52
C ARG A 311 -34.63 1.24 20.48
N GLN A 312 -35.50 0.59 21.24
CA GLN A 312 -36.33 1.24 22.24
C GLN A 312 -35.49 1.94 23.34
N ALA A 313 -34.38 1.30 23.77
CA ALA A 313 -33.48 1.90 24.75
C ALA A 313 -32.76 3.14 24.20
N THR A 314 -32.35 3.14 22.92
CA THR A 314 -31.71 4.30 22.29
C THR A 314 -32.69 5.43 22.04
N ASP A 315 -33.90 5.14 21.61
CA ASP A 315 -34.95 6.13 21.37
C ASP A 315 -35.44 6.75 22.70
N GLY A 316 -35.55 5.94 23.76
CA GLY A 316 -35.87 6.41 25.10
C GLY A 316 -34.77 7.31 25.72
N ALA A 317 -33.50 6.98 25.46
CA ALA A 317 -32.38 7.81 25.91
C ALA A 317 -32.30 9.16 25.17
N ALA A 318 -32.66 9.17 23.89
CA ALA A 318 -32.72 10.41 23.10
C ALA A 318 -33.87 11.32 23.55
N ALA A 319 -34.99 10.76 23.99
CA ALA A 319 -36.16 11.53 24.48
C ALA A 319 -35.96 12.12 25.87
N THR A 320 -35.03 11.59 26.67
CA THR A 320 -34.75 12.07 28.06
C THR A 320 -33.53 12.96 28.17
N ALA A 321 -32.82 13.25 27.06
CA ALA A 321 -31.71 14.21 27.07
C ALA A 321 -32.27 15.64 27.23
N PRO A 322 -31.94 16.38 28.30
CA PRO A 322 -32.36 17.79 28.44
C PRO A 322 -31.73 18.57 27.29
N ALA A 323 -32.51 19.42 26.63
CA ALA A 323 -32.04 20.33 25.59
C ALA A 323 -31.06 21.35 26.20
N THR A 324 -29.80 20.94 26.33
CA THR A 324 -28.71 21.88 26.61
C THR A 324 -28.29 22.49 25.27
N HIS A 325 -28.74 23.73 25.06
CA HIS A 325 -28.21 24.66 24.09
C HIS A 325 -26.77 25.04 24.50
N ASP A 326 -25.82 24.13 24.29
CA ASP A 326 -24.41 24.45 24.39
C ASP A 326 -23.77 24.34 22.99
N ALA A 327 -23.10 25.45 22.66
CA ALA A 327 -22.36 25.61 21.42
C ALA A 327 -21.38 24.45 21.21
N PRO A 328 -21.07 24.06 19.93
CA PRO A 328 -20.21 22.93 19.67
C PRO A 328 -18.84 23.13 20.30
N ALA A 329 -18.50 22.30 21.27
CA ALA A 329 -17.19 22.28 21.91
C ALA A 329 -16.10 22.16 20.84
N LYS A 330 -15.20 23.17 20.79
CA LYS A 330 -14.01 23.14 19.93
C LYS A 330 -13.27 21.85 20.19
N LYS A 331 -13.09 21.03 19.15
CA LYS A 331 -12.23 19.82 19.23
C LYS A 331 -10.84 20.25 19.73
N PRO A 332 -10.29 19.61 20.78
CA PRO A 332 -8.99 19.99 21.31
C PRO A 332 -7.93 19.90 20.21
N SER A 333 -7.10 20.93 20.10
CA SER A 333 -6.02 21.01 19.13
C SER A 333 -4.98 19.91 19.42
N ILE A 334 -4.16 19.56 18.42
CA ILE A 334 -3.06 18.62 18.60
C ILE A 334 -2.13 19.08 19.75
N GLY A 335 -1.94 20.39 19.92
CA GLY A 335 -1.17 20.98 21.02
C GLY A 335 -1.76 20.69 22.41
N ASP A 336 -3.09 20.72 22.55
CA ASP A 336 -3.76 20.45 23.81
C ASP A 336 -3.64 18.97 24.22
N ARG A 337 -3.62 18.08 23.24
CA ARG A 337 -3.38 16.63 23.47
C ARG A 337 -1.95 16.33 23.90
N PHE A 338 -0.97 17.03 23.33
CA PHE A 338 0.43 16.91 23.75
C PHE A 338 0.67 17.45 25.15
N LYS A 339 0.02 18.56 25.51
CA LYS A 339 0.10 19.11 26.86
C LYS A 339 -0.49 18.16 27.90
N ALA A 340 -1.66 17.60 27.65
CA ALA A 340 -2.29 16.61 28.51
C ALA A 340 -1.46 15.32 28.67
N LEU A 341 -0.72 14.90 27.63
CA LEU A 341 0.19 13.75 27.68
C LEU A 341 1.43 14.07 28.54
N LYS A 342 1.99 15.28 28.40
CA LYS A 342 3.13 15.75 29.20
C LYS A 342 2.79 15.84 30.69
N ASP A 343 1.60 16.34 31.02
CA ASP A 343 1.12 16.47 32.40
C ASP A 343 0.86 15.10 33.06
N ARG A 344 0.53 14.08 32.27
CA ARG A 344 0.40 12.68 32.73
C ARG A 344 1.73 11.95 32.95
N LEU A 345 2.77 12.31 32.21
CA LEU A 345 4.09 11.66 32.27
C LEU A 345 5.08 12.37 33.20
N GLY A 346 4.77 13.61 33.63
CA GLY A 346 5.64 14.43 34.48
C GLY A 346 5.27 14.44 35.96
N GLY A 347 4.35 13.61 36.43
CA GLY A 347 3.90 13.49 37.80
C GLY A 347 4.41 12.26 38.52
N GLY A 348 5.74 12.06 38.52
CA GLY A 348 6.42 11.01 39.30
C GLY A 348 7.71 11.54 39.87
#